data_53454d859b9222ca0123ae1d7bcb0997
#
_entry.id   53454d859b9222ca0123ae1d7bcb0997
#
_cell.length_a   1.000
_cell.length_b   1.000
_cell.length_c   1.000
_cell.angle_alpha   90.00
_cell.angle_beta   90.00
_cell.angle_gamma   90.00
#
_symmetry.space_group_name_H-M   'P 1'
#
loop_
_entity.id
_entity.type
_entity.pdbx_description
1 polymer ?
#
loop_
_entity_poly.entity_id
_entity_poly.type
_entity_poly.pdbx_seq_one_letter_code
_entity_poly.pdbx_strand_id
1 'polypeptide(L)'
;MELGLFLMPSHPPERTLYEAQQWDLKCIKMADRFGLKEAWIGEHFTAPWEPIPSPDILIAQALMQTNKIKLGTGAHLLPFHHPIELASRVAYLDHLAQGRYMFGIGSGGLQSDHELFGVDMENSEHRDMTRESLDIILNLWKHIDGPFKYEGRFWTINIPNPDDYAFANLRAHITPYQKPHPPIGVAGAS
;
A
#
# COMPACT_ATOMS: atom_id res chain seq x y z
N MET A 1 16.45 -21.22 -6.01
CA MET A 1 15.45 -20.79 -5.00
C MET A 1 15.76 -19.35 -4.66
N GLU A 2 14.77 -18.46 -4.71
CA GLU A 2 14.90 -17.07 -4.27
C GLU A 2 14.30 -16.96 -2.86
N LEU A 3 14.94 -16.17 -2.00
CA LEU A 3 14.51 -15.94 -0.63
C LEU A 3 14.02 -14.51 -0.46
N GLY A 4 12.96 -14.34 0.27
CA GLY A 4 12.41 -13.06 0.69
C GLY A 4 12.25 -12.99 2.21
N LEU A 5 12.02 -11.78 2.71
CA LEU A 5 11.66 -11.48 4.09
C LEU A 5 10.17 -11.12 4.13
N PHE A 6 9.41 -11.75 4.99
CA PHE A 6 8.08 -11.27 5.36
C PHE A 6 8.18 -10.68 6.76
N LEU A 7 8.00 -9.38 6.85
CA LEU A 7 8.15 -8.63 8.08
C LEU A 7 6.76 -8.23 8.59
N MET A 8 6.24 -9.00 9.53
CA MET A 8 5.19 -8.56 10.45
C MET A 8 5.94 -7.97 11.64
N PRO A 9 5.99 -6.64 11.79
CA PRO A 9 6.91 -5.99 12.71
C PRO A 9 6.49 -6.18 14.16
N SER A 10 6.69 -7.38 14.68
CA SER A 10 6.32 -7.76 16.04
C SER A 10 7.41 -7.34 17.03
N HIS A 11 7.06 -6.49 17.98
CA HIS A 11 7.96 -5.92 18.96
C HIS A 11 7.47 -6.16 20.39
N PRO A 12 8.41 -6.34 21.36
CA PRO A 12 8.05 -6.37 22.76
C PRO A 12 7.49 -5.01 23.21
N PRO A 13 6.53 -4.99 24.15
CA PRO A 13 5.81 -3.76 24.55
C PRO A 13 6.71 -2.68 25.17
N GLU A 14 7.89 -3.06 25.68
CA GLU A 14 8.84 -2.12 26.28
C GLU A 14 9.63 -1.32 25.23
N ARG A 15 9.59 -1.77 23.97
CA ARG A 15 10.30 -1.08 22.90
C ARG A 15 9.50 0.14 22.46
N THR A 16 10.13 1.30 22.41
CA THR A 16 9.51 2.49 21.84
C THR A 16 9.26 2.33 20.33
N LEU A 17 8.28 3.06 19.80
CA LEU A 17 7.99 3.04 18.34
C LEU A 17 9.21 3.40 17.51
N TYR A 18 10.03 4.34 17.97
CA TYR A 18 11.27 4.71 17.27
C TYR A 18 12.29 3.56 17.25
N GLU A 19 12.50 2.89 18.38
CA GLU A 19 13.42 1.74 18.45
C GLU A 19 12.91 0.56 17.61
N ALA A 20 11.58 0.32 17.61
CA ALA A 20 10.94 -0.68 16.77
C ALA A 20 11.23 -0.41 15.30
N GLN A 21 10.96 0.80 14.84
CA GLN A 21 11.21 1.23 13.46
C GLN A 21 12.70 1.13 13.08
N GLN A 22 13.63 1.52 13.95
CA GLN A 22 15.07 1.37 13.69
C GLN A 22 15.49 -0.10 13.57
N TRP A 23 14.86 -0.97 14.36
CA TRP A 23 15.08 -2.41 14.25
C TRP A 23 14.61 -2.97 12.91
N ASP A 24 13.41 -2.59 12.45
CA ASP A 24 12.84 -3.03 11.19
C ASP A 24 13.69 -2.58 10.00
N LEU A 25 14.10 -1.31 9.99
CA LEU A 25 15.04 -0.79 8.99
C LEU A 25 16.35 -1.57 8.97
N LYS A 26 16.87 -1.93 10.14
CA LYS A 26 18.09 -2.76 10.24
C LYS A 26 17.85 -4.14 9.64
N CYS A 27 16.72 -4.78 9.90
CA CYS A 27 16.38 -6.08 9.32
C CYS A 27 16.32 -6.01 7.79
N ILE A 28 15.64 -5.01 7.23
CA ILE A 28 15.53 -4.81 5.78
C ILE A 28 16.91 -4.56 5.15
N LYS A 29 17.75 -3.71 5.77
CA LYS A 29 19.12 -3.47 5.32
C LYS A 29 19.98 -4.73 5.31
N MET A 30 19.84 -5.57 6.34
CA MET A 30 20.55 -6.84 6.41
C MET A 30 20.05 -7.79 5.32
N ALA A 31 18.73 -7.85 5.07
CA ALA A 31 18.16 -8.65 4.00
C ALA A 31 18.72 -8.25 2.63
N ASP A 32 18.80 -6.95 2.32
CA ASP A 32 19.43 -6.43 1.10
C ASP A 32 20.92 -6.84 1.01
N ARG A 33 21.65 -6.67 2.11
CA ARG A 33 23.08 -7.01 2.18
C ARG A 33 23.35 -8.50 1.98
N PHE A 34 22.48 -9.37 2.49
CA PHE A 34 22.60 -10.82 2.34
C PHE A 34 22.00 -11.35 1.03
N GLY A 35 21.46 -10.46 0.19
CA GLY A 35 21.02 -10.80 -1.15
C GLY A 35 19.62 -11.42 -1.22
N LEU A 36 18.78 -11.24 -0.17
CA LEU A 36 17.37 -11.54 -0.27
C LEU A 36 16.73 -10.68 -1.37
N LYS A 37 15.76 -11.24 -2.06
CA LYS A 37 15.19 -10.61 -3.25
C LYS A 37 14.08 -9.63 -2.93
N GLU A 38 13.31 -9.93 -1.89
CA GLU A 38 12.10 -9.19 -1.55
C GLU A 38 11.97 -9.03 -0.04
N ALA A 39 11.34 -7.93 0.39
CA ALA A 39 10.84 -7.76 1.76
C ALA A 39 9.40 -7.21 1.69
N TRP A 40 8.50 -7.86 2.41
CA TRP A 40 7.10 -7.52 2.51
C TRP A 40 6.80 -7.03 3.93
N ILE A 41 6.13 -5.90 4.07
CA ILE A 41 5.90 -5.22 5.35
C ILE A 41 4.39 -5.14 5.61
N GLY A 42 3.95 -5.65 6.77
CA GLY A 42 2.56 -5.67 7.21
C GLY A 42 2.01 -4.31 7.64
N GLU A 43 0.68 -4.24 7.74
CA GLU A 43 -0.08 -3.07 8.18
C GLU A 43 -1.08 -3.48 9.26
N HIS A 44 -1.02 -2.81 10.43
CA HIS A 44 -1.98 -2.98 11.52
C HIS A 44 -2.24 -1.67 12.25
N PHE A 45 -3.46 -1.52 12.78
CA PHE A 45 -3.89 -0.31 13.47
C PHE A 45 -4.14 -0.55 14.97
N THR A 46 -4.54 -1.77 15.34
CA THR A 46 -4.96 -2.10 16.70
C THR A 46 -4.07 -3.14 17.38
N ALA A 47 -2.98 -3.56 16.77
CA ALA A 47 -2.00 -4.47 17.33
C ALA A 47 -0.80 -3.70 17.92
N PRO A 48 -0.73 -3.45 19.25
CA PRO A 48 0.37 -2.65 19.83
C PRO A 48 1.76 -3.25 19.61
N TRP A 49 1.84 -4.57 19.41
CA TRP A 49 3.09 -5.27 19.11
C TRP A 49 3.48 -5.26 17.63
N GLU A 50 2.57 -4.84 16.74
CA GLU A 50 2.79 -4.65 15.31
C GLU A 50 2.44 -3.21 14.90
N PRO A 51 3.23 -2.22 15.32
CA PRO A 51 2.83 -0.83 15.38
C PRO A 51 3.01 -0.07 14.07
N ILE A 52 2.83 -0.72 12.91
CA ILE A 52 2.99 -0.07 11.61
C ILE A 52 1.61 0.13 10.94
N PRO A 53 1.01 1.32 11.06
CA PRO A 53 -0.25 1.64 10.37
C PRO A 53 -0.06 2.08 8.91
N SER A 54 1.19 2.22 8.45
CA SER A 54 1.51 2.74 7.12
C SER A 54 2.85 2.15 6.66
N PRO A 55 2.85 0.93 6.10
CA PRO A 55 4.07 0.24 5.68
C PRO A 55 4.85 0.99 4.60
N ASP A 56 4.18 1.79 3.79
CA ASP A 56 4.79 2.64 2.77
C ASP A 56 5.73 3.72 3.35
N ILE A 57 5.48 4.22 4.56
CA ILE A 57 6.40 5.14 5.25
C ILE A 57 7.71 4.44 5.60
N LEU A 58 7.65 3.21 6.11
CA LEU A 58 8.84 2.41 6.40
C LEU A 58 9.57 2.04 5.11
N ILE A 59 8.83 1.66 4.05
CA ILE A 59 9.39 1.37 2.73
C ILE A 59 10.12 2.59 2.18
N ALA A 60 9.53 3.78 2.23
CA ALA A 60 10.18 5.01 1.74
C ALA A 60 11.53 5.27 2.44
N GLN A 61 11.62 5.03 3.74
CA GLN A 61 12.88 5.13 4.49
C GLN A 61 13.88 4.02 4.10
N ALA A 62 13.39 2.78 3.92
CA ALA A 62 14.22 1.65 3.54
C ALA A 62 14.81 1.81 2.13
N LEU A 63 14.06 2.41 1.20
CA LEU A 63 14.55 2.71 -0.17
C LEU A 63 15.83 3.52 -0.17
N MET A 64 15.95 4.47 0.77
CA MET A 64 17.15 5.32 0.91
C MET A 64 18.35 4.59 1.51
N GLN A 65 18.16 3.40 2.06
CA GLN A 65 19.16 2.62 2.81
C GLN A 65 19.46 1.25 2.19
N THR A 66 18.83 0.93 1.05
CA THR A 66 18.94 -0.35 0.32
C THR A 66 19.17 -0.10 -1.17
N ASN A 67 19.73 -1.08 -1.87
CA ASN A 67 20.11 -0.90 -3.27
C ASN A 67 19.47 -1.90 -4.24
N LYS A 68 19.15 -3.13 -3.79
CA LYS A 68 18.77 -4.24 -4.68
C LYS A 68 17.44 -4.87 -4.31
N ILE A 69 17.15 -5.00 -3.02
CA ILE A 69 15.97 -5.67 -2.53
C ILE A 69 14.71 -4.94 -3.02
N LYS A 70 13.73 -5.71 -3.48
CA LYS A 70 12.39 -5.18 -3.76
C LYS A 70 11.63 -5.08 -2.46
N LEU A 71 10.84 -4.02 -2.33
CA LEU A 71 10.09 -3.70 -1.12
C LEU A 71 8.59 -3.67 -1.44
N GLY A 72 7.82 -4.43 -0.70
CA GLY A 72 6.38 -4.53 -0.90
C GLY A 72 5.58 -4.31 0.38
N THR A 73 4.37 -3.81 0.22
CA THR A 73 3.40 -3.83 1.29
C THR A 73 2.84 -5.24 1.44
N GLY A 74 2.77 -5.73 2.62
CA GLY A 74 2.30 -7.09 2.86
C GLY A 74 1.31 -7.16 4.03
N ALA A 75 0.19 -6.46 3.90
CA ALA A 75 -0.38 -5.78 2.74
C ALA A 75 -0.87 -4.37 3.08
N HIS A 76 -1.18 -3.55 2.04
CA HIS A 76 -2.14 -2.47 2.24
C HIS A 76 -3.55 -3.05 2.38
N LEU A 77 -4.23 -2.70 3.46
CA LEU A 77 -5.57 -3.17 3.76
C LEU A 77 -6.60 -2.25 3.09
N LEU A 78 -6.96 -2.56 1.84
CA LEU A 78 -7.72 -1.68 0.97
C LEU A 78 -9.03 -1.13 1.55
N PRO A 79 -9.77 -1.86 2.42
CA PRO A 79 -10.97 -1.32 3.05
C PRO A 79 -10.73 -0.10 3.95
N PHE A 80 -9.49 0.10 4.41
CA PHE A 80 -9.14 1.17 5.34
C PHE A 80 -8.55 2.41 4.67
N HIS A 81 -8.42 2.39 3.32
CA HIS A 81 -7.85 3.47 2.53
C HIS A 81 -8.84 4.00 1.50
N HIS A 82 -8.84 5.32 1.31
CA HIS A 82 -9.57 5.90 0.18
C HIS A 82 -8.82 5.55 -1.13
N PRO A 83 -9.45 4.92 -2.14
CA PRO A 83 -8.75 4.37 -3.30
C PRO A 83 -7.97 5.41 -4.13
N ILE A 84 -8.46 6.65 -4.25
CA ILE A 84 -7.75 7.74 -4.96
C ILE A 84 -6.47 8.12 -4.23
N GLU A 85 -6.56 8.27 -2.91
CA GLU A 85 -5.39 8.64 -2.09
C GLU A 85 -4.34 7.54 -2.15
N LEU A 86 -4.75 6.30 -1.96
CA LEU A 86 -3.85 5.15 -2.02
C LEU A 86 -3.24 4.98 -3.41
N ALA A 87 -4.02 5.10 -4.49
CA ALA A 87 -3.50 5.04 -5.86
C ALA A 87 -2.41 6.08 -6.13
N SER A 88 -2.62 7.30 -5.64
CA SER A 88 -1.66 8.40 -5.80
C SER A 88 -0.37 8.14 -5.00
N ARG A 89 -0.51 7.68 -3.76
CA ARG A 89 0.60 7.37 -2.86
C ARG A 89 1.43 6.19 -3.38
N VAL A 90 0.78 5.11 -3.81
CA VAL A 90 1.43 3.93 -4.41
C VAL A 90 2.19 4.31 -5.68
N ALA A 91 1.55 5.06 -6.57
CA ALA A 91 2.20 5.50 -7.81
C ALA A 91 3.43 6.38 -7.51
N TYR A 92 3.32 7.31 -6.56
CA TYR A 92 4.43 8.15 -6.14
C TYR A 92 5.58 7.33 -5.53
N LEU A 93 5.27 6.39 -4.66
CA LEU A 93 6.26 5.51 -4.05
C LEU A 93 6.98 4.64 -5.10
N ASP A 94 6.25 4.17 -6.12
CA ASP A 94 6.82 3.41 -7.23
C ASP A 94 7.85 4.23 -8.04
N HIS A 95 7.61 5.54 -8.23
CA HIS A 95 8.62 6.44 -8.80
C HIS A 95 9.86 6.57 -7.91
N LEU A 96 9.69 6.70 -6.59
CA LEU A 96 10.83 6.76 -5.66
C LEU A 96 11.63 5.46 -5.64
N ALA A 97 10.95 4.34 -5.82
CA ALA A 97 11.55 3.02 -5.80
C ALA A 97 12.25 2.63 -7.10
N GLN A 98 11.98 3.31 -8.21
CA GLN A 98 12.59 3.05 -9.53
C GLN A 98 12.47 1.57 -9.93
N GLY A 99 11.27 0.99 -9.79
CA GLY A 99 10.99 -0.41 -10.14
C GLY A 99 11.27 -1.44 -9.06
N ARG A 100 11.65 -1.01 -7.84
CA ARG A 100 11.84 -1.91 -6.69
C ARG A 100 10.61 -2.00 -5.78
N TYR A 101 9.49 -1.37 -6.14
CA TYR A 101 8.26 -1.44 -5.37
C TYR A 101 7.35 -2.58 -5.84
N MET A 102 6.65 -3.19 -4.88
CA MET A 102 5.62 -4.20 -5.11
C MET A 102 4.37 -3.81 -4.31
N PHE A 103 3.22 -3.84 -4.96
CA PHE A 103 1.95 -3.45 -4.37
C PHE A 103 1.22 -4.66 -3.81
N GLY A 104 1.42 -4.96 -2.54
CA GLY A 104 0.68 -6.00 -1.84
C GLY A 104 -0.61 -5.45 -1.26
N ILE A 105 -1.70 -6.17 -1.48
CA ILE A 105 -3.05 -5.81 -1.08
C ILE A 105 -3.70 -6.90 -0.23
N GLY A 106 -4.58 -6.49 0.66
CA GLY A 106 -5.36 -7.39 1.52
C GLY A 106 -6.68 -6.77 1.94
N SER A 107 -7.54 -7.61 2.49
CA SER A 107 -8.85 -7.20 3.04
C SER A 107 -8.84 -6.99 4.56
N GLY A 108 -7.73 -7.27 5.22
CA GLY A 108 -7.62 -7.23 6.68
C GLY A 108 -8.01 -8.56 7.33
N GLY A 109 -7.31 -8.93 8.40
CA GLY A 109 -7.55 -10.15 9.16
C GLY A 109 -7.90 -9.92 10.64
N LEU A 110 -7.67 -8.71 11.17
CA LEU A 110 -8.01 -8.39 12.55
C LEU A 110 -9.38 -7.73 12.65
N GLN A 111 -10.27 -8.33 13.40
CA GLN A 111 -11.62 -7.81 13.64
C GLN A 111 -11.57 -6.40 14.26
N SER A 112 -10.64 -6.17 15.19
CA SER A 112 -10.49 -4.87 15.85
C SER A 112 -10.08 -3.75 14.90
N ASP A 113 -9.29 -4.03 13.86
CA ASP A 113 -9.00 -3.05 12.81
C ASP A 113 -10.27 -2.72 12.02
N HIS A 114 -11.09 -3.73 11.68
CA HIS A 114 -12.36 -3.52 10.99
C HIS A 114 -13.36 -2.71 11.82
N GLU A 115 -13.47 -3.00 13.11
CA GLU A 115 -14.31 -2.24 14.03
C GLU A 115 -13.87 -0.77 14.12
N LEU A 116 -12.56 -0.52 14.15
CA LEU A 116 -12.00 0.84 14.17
C LEU A 116 -12.42 1.66 12.95
N PHE A 117 -12.50 1.03 11.79
CA PHE A 117 -12.86 1.67 10.52
C PHE A 117 -14.35 1.53 10.15
N GLY A 118 -15.15 0.84 10.98
CA GLY A 118 -16.58 0.64 10.75
C GLY A 118 -16.88 -0.26 9.55
N VAL A 119 -16.00 -1.22 9.26
CA VAL A 119 -16.15 -2.17 8.13
C VAL A 119 -16.73 -3.49 8.63
N ASP A 120 -17.79 -3.97 7.97
CA ASP A 120 -18.43 -5.23 8.34
C ASP A 120 -17.64 -6.44 7.83
N MET A 121 -17.13 -7.21 8.77
CA MET A 121 -16.40 -8.44 8.49
C MET A 121 -17.30 -9.68 8.37
N GLU A 122 -18.42 -9.72 9.09
CA GLU A 122 -19.32 -10.87 9.15
C GLU A 122 -20.01 -11.12 7.80
N ASN A 123 -20.42 -10.04 7.11
CA ASN A 123 -21.07 -10.11 5.81
C ASN A 123 -20.08 -10.06 4.64
N SER A 124 -18.78 -10.24 4.89
CA SER A 124 -17.71 -10.20 3.89
C SER A 124 -17.58 -8.85 3.15
N GLU A 125 -18.13 -7.77 3.71
CA GLU A 125 -18.09 -6.43 3.12
C GLU A 125 -16.66 -5.96 2.84
N HIS A 126 -15.73 -6.26 3.76
CA HIS A 126 -14.30 -6.00 3.61
C HIS A 126 -13.71 -6.57 2.31
N ARG A 127 -14.18 -7.74 1.86
CA ARG A 127 -13.73 -8.37 0.61
C ARG A 127 -14.31 -7.67 -0.62
N ASP A 128 -15.55 -7.24 -0.55
CA ASP A 128 -16.20 -6.47 -1.62
C ASP A 128 -15.58 -5.09 -1.74
N MET A 129 -15.29 -4.41 -0.62
CA MET A 129 -14.55 -3.15 -0.59
C MET A 129 -13.17 -3.30 -1.21
N THR A 130 -12.47 -4.40 -0.90
CA THR A 130 -11.14 -4.67 -1.48
C THR A 130 -11.20 -4.78 -2.99
N ARG A 131 -12.18 -5.53 -3.54
CA ARG A 131 -12.35 -5.67 -5.00
C ARG A 131 -12.67 -4.34 -5.66
N GLU A 132 -13.65 -3.62 -5.08
CA GLU A 132 -14.07 -2.31 -5.61
C GLU A 132 -12.92 -1.29 -5.58
N SER A 133 -12.17 -1.22 -4.47
CA SER A 133 -11.01 -0.34 -4.34
C SER A 133 -9.92 -0.66 -5.37
N LEU A 134 -9.62 -1.94 -5.57
CA LEU A 134 -8.63 -2.36 -6.57
C LEU A 134 -9.07 -1.98 -7.98
N ASP A 135 -10.33 -2.21 -8.33
CA ASP A 135 -10.88 -1.85 -9.64
C ASP A 135 -10.78 -0.34 -9.89
N ILE A 136 -11.10 0.49 -8.89
CA ILE A 136 -10.94 1.94 -8.95
C ILE A 136 -9.48 2.32 -9.17
N ILE A 137 -8.55 1.78 -8.40
CA ILE A 137 -7.11 2.06 -8.49
C ILE A 137 -6.59 1.76 -9.88
N LEU A 138 -6.89 0.56 -10.40
CA LEU A 138 -6.43 0.14 -11.72
C LEU A 138 -7.04 0.96 -12.85
N ASN A 139 -8.33 1.33 -12.74
CA ASN A 139 -8.99 2.19 -13.71
C ASN A 139 -8.45 3.61 -13.69
N LEU A 140 -8.17 4.15 -12.50
CA LEU A 140 -7.55 5.48 -12.37
C LEU A 140 -6.20 5.52 -13.10
N TRP A 141 -5.33 4.54 -12.91
CA TRP A 141 -4.02 4.51 -13.57
C TRP A 141 -4.11 4.36 -15.10
N LYS A 142 -5.21 3.79 -15.62
CA LYS A 142 -5.47 3.70 -17.07
C LYS A 142 -6.03 4.98 -17.67
N HIS A 143 -6.84 5.72 -16.92
CA HIS A 143 -7.67 6.83 -17.41
C HIS A 143 -7.32 8.17 -16.78
N ILE A 144 -6.03 8.35 -16.43
CA ILE A 144 -5.56 9.54 -15.69
C ILE A 144 -5.76 10.86 -16.45
N ASP A 145 -5.79 10.82 -17.79
CA ASP A 145 -5.81 12.00 -18.64
C ASP A 145 -7.22 12.53 -18.96
N GLY A 146 -8.26 11.85 -18.52
CA GLY A 146 -9.63 12.21 -18.90
C GLY A 146 -10.56 12.35 -17.70
N PRO A 147 -11.76 12.91 -17.92
CA PRO A 147 -12.77 12.84 -16.88
C PRO A 147 -13.11 11.37 -16.60
N PHE A 148 -13.12 11.01 -15.35
CA PHE A 148 -13.44 9.66 -14.90
C PHE A 148 -14.46 9.74 -13.79
N LYS A 149 -15.59 9.06 -13.95
CA LYS A 149 -16.59 8.91 -12.92
C LYS A 149 -16.80 7.44 -12.60
N TYR A 150 -16.78 7.13 -11.32
CA TYR A 150 -17.08 5.80 -10.81
C TYR A 150 -18.15 5.93 -9.71
N GLU A 151 -19.22 5.17 -9.82
CA GLU A 151 -20.29 5.07 -8.82
C GLU A 151 -20.41 3.61 -8.42
N GLY A 152 -19.75 3.27 -7.31
CA GLY A 152 -19.76 1.93 -6.73
C GLY A 152 -20.70 1.81 -5.55
N ARG A 153 -20.61 0.67 -4.88
CA ARG A 153 -21.34 0.43 -3.64
C ARG A 153 -20.74 1.20 -2.46
N PHE A 154 -19.40 1.30 -2.42
CA PHE A 154 -18.68 1.89 -1.29
C PHE A 154 -18.06 3.25 -1.62
N TRP A 155 -17.71 3.46 -2.88
CA TRP A 155 -16.97 4.64 -3.31
C TRP A 155 -17.66 5.37 -4.46
N THR A 156 -17.70 6.68 -4.34
CA THR A 156 -18.05 7.55 -5.47
C THR A 156 -16.83 8.40 -5.80
N ILE A 157 -16.30 8.22 -7.02
CA ILE A 157 -15.11 8.91 -7.49
C ILE A 157 -15.48 9.78 -8.67
N ASN A 158 -14.99 11.01 -8.65
CA ASN A 158 -15.15 11.94 -9.75
C ASN A 158 -13.80 12.64 -10.01
N ILE A 159 -13.16 12.29 -11.12
CA ILE A 159 -12.00 13.03 -11.61
C ILE A 159 -12.50 14.08 -12.57
N PRO A 160 -12.28 15.37 -12.27
CA PRO A 160 -12.80 16.46 -13.07
C PRO A 160 -12.16 16.47 -14.47
N ASN A 161 -12.85 17.10 -15.42
CA ASN A 161 -12.30 17.35 -16.72
C ASN A 161 -11.09 18.31 -16.61
N PRO A 162 -9.91 17.94 -17.12
CA PRO A 162 -8.75 18.83 -17.10
C PRO A 162 -8.99 20.18 -17.75
N ASP A 163 -9.85 20.25 -18.76
CA ASP A 163 -10.17 21.51 -19.47
C ASP A 163 -10.82 22.56 -18.56
N ASP A 164 -11.58 22.12 -17.53
CA ASP A 164 -12.20 23.02 -16.56
C ASP A 164 -11.16 23.78 -15.71
N TYR A 165 -9.94 23.26 -15.66
CA TYR A 165 -8.83 23.80 -14.86
C TYR A 165 -7.59 24.12 -15.71
N ALA A 166 -7.75 24.29 -17.03
CA ALA A 166 -6.66 24.52 -17.97
C ALA A 166 -5.80 25.75 -17.63
N PHE A 167 -6.39 26.78 -16.98
CA PHE A 167 -5.70 27.99 -16.56
C PHE A 167 -4.50 27.73 -15.61
N ALA A 168 -4.53 26.64 -14.84
CA ALA A 168 -3.47 26.24 -13.93
C ALA A 168 -2.95 24.81 -14.20
N ASN A 169 -3.43 24.17 -15.28
CA ASN A 169 -3.11 22.79 -15.63
C ASN A 169 -3.33 21.79 -14.48
N LEU A 170 -4.40 22.01 -13.70
CA LEU A 170 -4.73 21.14 -12.57
C LEU A 170 -5.43 19.88 -13.07
N ARG A 171 -4.87 18.73 -12.75
CA ARG A 171 -5.43 17.43 -13.10
C ARG A 171 -4.83 16.32 -12.24
N ALA A 172 -5.46 15.18 -12.19
CA ALA A 172 -4.77 13.96 -11.76
C ALA A 172 -3.64 13.65 -12.75
N HIS A 173 -2.43 13.34 -12.25
CA HIS A 173 -1.26 13.26 -13.13
C HIS A 173 -0.25 12.17 -12.72
N ILE A 174 -0.43 11.53 -11.58
CA ILE A 174 0.53 10.54 -11.09
C ILE A 174 0.07 9.14 -11.50
N THR A 175 0.80 8.54 -12.44
CA THR A 175 0.67 7.10 -12.78
C THR A 175 1.91 6.35 -12.30
N PRO A 176 1.84 5.04 -12.06
CA PRO A 176 3.01 4.27 -11.64
C PRO A 176 4.20 4.39 -12.59
N TYR A 177 5.40 4.31 -12.02
CA TYR A 177 6.66 4.22 -12.78
C TYR A 177 6.71 2.92 -13.60
N GLN A 178 6.39 1.79 -12.97
CA GLN A 178 6.30 0.48 -13.62
C GLN A 178 5.01 0.40 -14.46
N LYS A 179 5.09 -0.20 -15.63
CA LYS A 179 3.95 -0.30 -16.55
C LYS A 179 3.49 -1.76 -16.72
N PRO A 180 2.18 -1.99 -16.69
CA PRO A 180 1.08 -1.04 -16.50
C PRO A 180 0.93 -0.56 -15.06
N HIS A 181 1.50 -1.24 -14.09
CA HIS A 181 1.52 -0.93 -12.65
C HIS A 181 2.62 -1.77 -11.97
N PRO A 182 3.03 -1.48 -10.72
CA PRO A 182 3.91 -2.36 -9.97
C PRO A 182 3.31 -3.77 -9.82
N PRO A 183 4.14 -4.81 -9.68
CA PRO A 183 3.65 -6.16 -9.42
C PRO A 183 2.69 -6.16 -8.23
N ILE A 184 1.53 -6.81 -8.40
CA ILE A 184 0.51 -6.90 -7.35
C ILE A 184 0.61 -8.25 -6.65
N GLY A 185 0.78 -8.22 -5.33
CA GLY A 185 0.65 -9.38 -4.46
C GLY A 185 -0.71 -9.34 -3.74
N VAL A 186 -1.37 -10.47 -3.60
CA VAL A 186 -2.63 -10.57 -2.85
C VAL A 186 -2.40 -11.42 -1.62
N ALA A 187 -2.69 -10.87 -0.44
CA ALA A 187 -2.73 -11.65 0.77
C ALA A 187 -3.97 -12.56 0.73
N GLY A 188 -3.75 -13.83 0.40
CA GLY A 188 -4.78 -14.87 0.39
C GLY A 188 -4.97 -15.41 1.80
N ALA A 189 -6.14 -15.15 2.39
CA ALA A 189 -6.65 -15.95 3.48
C ALA A 189 -7.55 -17.03 2.90
N SER A 190 -7.25 -18.27 3.23
CA SER A 190 -8.10 -19.42 2.90
C SER A 190 -9.42 -19.36 3.64
#